data_038d9759e422ad43f5c783f0ccc52708
#
_entry.id   038d9759e422ad43f5c783f0ccc52708
#
_cell.length_a   1.000
_cell.length_b   1.000
_cell.length_c   1.000
_cell.angle_alpha   90.00
_cell.angle_beta   90.00
_cell.angle_gamma   90.00
#
_symmetry.space_group_name_H-M   'P 1'
#
loop_
_entity.id
_entity.type
_entity.pdbx_description
1 polymer ?
#
loop_
_entity_poly.entity_id
_entity_poly.type
_entity_poly.pdbx_seq_one_letter_code
_entity_poly.pdbx_strand_id
1 'polypeptide(L)'
;MKTAIEETFSALNGQFRGDLLRPCNEGYAHAHRIWNAAAARNPALIARCADVDDVQIAVRSAVAANVLTAVRCGGHSLAGFSTCDGLVIDLSTMRQVSVDPECRKARFAGGCLLGSIDSATQEHGLVFPSGVVSHTGAAGLVLGGGFGWLTRLHGLSCDNVEGLTMVTADGSLVHASARENPDLFWALRGGGGNFGVVTEFEVKLHPPTSVVLAEGLCLENDISGLLRHWRDFMPEAPDKLKWSVNLRLAPNNENVPAHVRGSLVASETVLWLGDPEEADQYLDHIFSLCKRVAVTRKIVPYLALQTAADNEFPHGRRYYTKSGYFKSLDDTSIEQMVQALTTVPSPTTLIELAYLGGTAARIAPEDTAFGDRSSPFVINLLASWSNASDDNPNIAWIRTLFNQLRSAMTPGVYVNFMSGDEDDRVPEAYRERWDRLVEVKSHYDPNNFFRLNQNIPPKKAAGKNHAK
;
A
#
# COMPACT_ATOMS: atom_id res chain seq x y z
N MET A 1 -1.10 -28.13 14.90
CA MET A 1 -1.58 -27.43 13.68
C MET A 1 -2.57 -28.27 12.89
N LYS A 2 -2.29 -29.54 12.46
CA LYS A 2 -3.27 -30.35 11.70
C LYS A 2 -4.61 -30.52 12.43
N THR A 3 -4.62 -30.89 13.71
CA THR A 3 -5.83 -31.04 14.52
C THR A 3 -6.66 -29.74 14.57
N ALA A 4 -6.04 -28.62 14.84
CA ALA A 4 -6.69 -27.30 14.92
C ALA A 4 -7.33 -26.88 13.55
N ILE A 5 -6.67 -27.19 12.44
CA ILE A 5 -7.24 -26.96 11.10
C ILE A 5 -8.44 -27.86 10.83
N GLU A 6 -8.40 -29.15 11.24
CA GLU A 6 -9.54 -30.04 11.09
C GLU A 6 -10.74 -29.62 11.96
N GLU A 7 -10.48 -29.15 13.17
CA GLU A 7 -11.51 -28.57 14.05
C GLU A 7 -12.14 -27.34 13.42
N THR A 8 -11.31 -26.42 12.90
CA THR A 8 -11.79 -25.22 12.20
C THR A 8 -12.59 -25.58 10.95
N PHE A 9 -12.10 -26.51 10.13
CA PHE A 9 -12.83 -26.95 8.94
C PHE A 9 -14.18 -27.57 9.31
N SER A 10 -14.22 -28.44 10.33
CA SER A 10 -15.45 -29.08 10.79
C SER A 10 -16.46 -28.07 11.32
N ALA A 11 -15.99 -27.03 12.02
CA ALA A 11 -16.84 -25.95 12.51
C ALA A 11 -17.42 -25.08 11.37
N LEU A 12 -16.68 -24.90 10.28
CA LEU A 12 -17.14 -24.14 9.12
C LEU A 12 -18.05 -24.97 8.21
N ASN A 13 -17.77 -26.26 8.08
CA ASN A 13 -18.48 -27.14 7.15
C ASN A 13 -19.98 -27.25 7.50
N GLY A 14 -20.83 -26.96 6.53
CA GLY A 14 -22.30 -27.03 6.67
C GLY A 14 -22.96 -25.70 7.09
N GLN A 15 -22.23 -24.70 7.53
CA GLN A 15 -22.78 -23.36 7.82
C GLN A 15 -22.09 -22.21 7.06
N PHE A 16 -20.93 -22.45 6.45
CA PHE A 16 -20.20 -21.51 5.61
C PHE A 16 -20.81 -21.48 4.21
N ARG A 17 -21.14 -20.30 3.70
CA ARG A 17 -21.82 -20.12 2.39
C ARG A 17 -20.84 -20.05 1.23
N GLY A 18 -19.65 -19.56 1.49
CA GLY A 18 -18.58 -19.44 0.51
C GLY A 18 -17.81 -20.75 0.30
N ASP A 19 -16.60 -20.65 -0.22
CA ASP A 19 -15.77 -21.81 -0.54
C ASP A 19 -14.77 -22.14 0.57
N LEU A 20 -14.66 -23.39 0.94
CA LEU A 20 -13.61 -23.93 1.81
C LEU A 20 -12.61 -24.71 0.95
N LEU A 21 -11.43 -24.14 0.71
CA LEU A 21 -10.43 -24.71 -0.21
C LEU A 21 -9.24 -25.27 0.57
N ARG A 22 -8.94 -26.55 0.35
CA ARG A 22 -7.77 -27.27 0.81
C ARG A 22 -6.81 -27.56 -0.37
N PRO A 23 -5.54 -27.91 -0.13
CA PRO A 23 -4.57 -28.18 -1.20
C PRO A 23 -5.02 -29.17 -2.28
N CYS A 24 -5.93 -30.12 -1.92
CA CYS A 24 -6.45 -31.11 -2.85
C CYS A 24 -7.69 -30.66 -3.66
N ASN A 25 -8.26 -29.50 -3.34
CA ASN A 25 -9.47 -29.02 -4.00
C ASN A 25 -9.16 -28.32 -5.32
N GLU A 26 -10.07 -28.45 -6.28
CA GLU A 26 -10.08 -27.63 -7.48
C GLU A 26 -10.18 -26.15 -7.09
N GLY A 27 -9.45 -25.29 -7.79
CA GLY A 27 -9.39 -23.84 -7.50
C GLY A 27 -8.37 -23.44 -6.43
N TYR A 28 -7.88 -24.35 -5.58
CA TYR A 28 -6.86 -24.01 -4.58
C TYR A 28 -5.59 -23.43 -5.20
N ALA A 29 -5.09 -24.02 -6.29
CA ALA A 29 -3.92 -23.57 -7.01
C ALA A 29 -4.03 -22.12 -7.51
N HIS A 30 -5.23 -21.64 -7.78
CA HIS A 30 -5.48 -20.23 -8.10
C HIS A 30 -5.63 -19.39 -6.81
N ALA A 31 -6.40 -19.90 -5.86
CA ALA A 31 -6.76 -19.19 -4.64
C ALA A 31 -5.56 -18.91 -3.70
N HIS A 32 -4.51 -19.75 -3.66
CA HIS A 32 -3.38 -19.53 -2.77
C HIS A 32 -2.37 -18.51 -3.30
N ARG A 33 -2.46 -18.10 -4.57
CA ARG A 33 -1.52 -17.16 -5.18
C ARG A 33 -1.67 -15.78 -4.56
N ILE A 34 -0.52 -15.13 -4.34
CA ILE A 34 -0.43 -13.74 -3.92
C ILE A 34 0.45 -12.95 -4.90
N TRP A 35 0.43 -11.64 -4.81
CA TRP A 35 1.18 -10.77 -5.71
C TRP A 35 2.70 -11.01 -5.62
N ASN A 36 3.27 -11.01 -4.40
CA ASN A 36 4.70 -11.25 -4.17
C ASN A 36 5.01 -12.74 -4.03
N ALA A 37 5.50 -13.37 -5.10
CA ALA A 37 5.86 -14.79 -5.08
C ALA A 37 6.99 -15.14 -4.10
N ALA A 38 7.86 -14.18 -3.71
CA ALA A 38 8.90 -14.41 -2.71
C ALA A 38 8.32 -14.68 -1.30
N ALA A 39 7.12 -14.17 -1.02
CA ALA A 39 6.44 -14.30 0.26
C ALA A 39 5.31 -15.36 0.26
N ALA A 40 5.16 -16.12 -0.82
CA ALA A 40 4.09 -17.13 -0.94
C ALA A 40 4.21 -18.21 0.15
N ARG A 41 3.04 -18.66 0.66
CA ARG A 41 2.87 -19.75 1.62
C ARG A 41 1.82 -20.73 1.08
N ASN A 42 1.72 -21.89 1.71
CA ASN A 42 0.75 -22.93 1.35
C ASN A 42 -0.31 -23.06 2.45
N PRO A 43 -1.40 -22.28 2.41
CA PRO A 43 -2.46 -22.35 3.40
C PRO A 43 -3.03 -23.76 3.53
N ALA A 44 -3.15 -24.23 4.77
CA ALA A 44 -3.81 -25.51 5.02
C ALA A 44 -5.31 -25.44 4.73
N LEU A 45 -5.89 -24.23 4.88
CA LEU A 45 -7.29 -23.94 4.58
C LEU A 45 -7.44 -22.50 4.09
N ILE A 46 -8.21 -22.30 3.02
CA ILE A 46 -8.66 -20.98 2.57
C ILE A 46 -10.17 -20.94 2.74
N ALA A 47 -10.67 -20.05 3.59
CA ALA A 47 -12.08 -19.74 3.76
C ALA A 47 -12.42 -18.51 2.91
N ARG A 48 -12.94 -18.71 1.70
CA ARG A 48 -13.35 -17.65 0.79
C ARG A 48 -14.77 -17.22 1.13
N CYS A 49 -14.88 -16.11 1.86
CA CYS A 49 -16.15 -15.64 2.43
C CYS A 49 -17.07 -15.07 1.36
N ALA A 50 -18.34 -15.48 1.36
CA ALA A 50 -19.37 -14.92 0.50
C ALA A 50 -19.93 -13.61 1.08
N ASP A 51 -19.99 -13.50 2.40
CA ASP A 51 -20.59 -12.38 3.13
C ASP A 51 -19.98 -12.19 4.53
N VAL A 52 -20.54 -11.24 5.29
CA VAL A 52 -20.08 -10.89 6.65
C VAL A 52 -20.31 -12.05 7.65
N ASP A 53 -21.39 -12.82 7.50
CA ASP A 53 -21.66 -13.97 8.38
C ASP A 53 -20.55 -15.01 8.27
N ASP A 54 -20.07 -15.28 7.05
CA ASP A 54 -18.94 -16.17 6.80
C ASP A 54 -17.67 -15.67 7.49
N VAL A 55 -17.40 -14.36 7.43
CA VAL A 55 -16.24 -13.75 8.12
C VAL A 55 -16.35 -13.95 9.63
N GLN A 56 -17.53 -13.72 10.23
CA GLN A 56 -17.75 -13.90 11.66
C GLN A 56 -17.55 -15.37 12.09
N ILE A 57 -18.09 -16.32 11.33
CA ILE A 57 -17.94 -17.74 11.61
C ILE A 57 -16.48 -18.17 11.47
N ALA A 58 -15.78 -17.70 10.42
CA ALA A 58 -14.37 -18.01 10.18
C ALA A 58 -13.48 -17.48 11.33
N VAL A 59 -13.69 -16.23 11.77
CA VAL A 59 -12.94 -15.65 12.89
C VAL A 59 -13.20 -16.44 14.18
N ARG A 60 -14.47 -16.66 14.55
CA ARG A 60 -14.81 -17.43 15.78
C ARG A 60 -14.20 -18.82 15.80
N SER A 61 -14.31 -19.54 14.67
CA SER A 61 -13.77 -20.90 14.56
C SER A 61 -12.24 -20.93 14.66
N ALA A 62 -11.55 -19.98 14.01
CA ALA A 62 -10.10 -19.88 14.04
C ALA A 62 -9.56 -19.47 15.41
N VAL A 63 -10.24 -18.55 16.11
CA VAL A 63 -9.89 -18.15 17.48
C VAL A 63 -10.07 -19.32 18.44
N ALA A 64 -11.22 -20.03 18.38
CA ALA A 64 -11.50 -21.18 19.25
C ALA A 64 -10.46 -22.30 19.09
N ALA A 65 -10.02 -22.56 17.86
CA ALA A 65 -9.00 -23.58 17.55
C ALA A 65 -7.56 -23.05 17.63
N ASN A 66 -7.35 -21.76 17.95
CA ASN A 66 -6.05 -21.08 17.99
C ASN A 66 -5.21 -21.30 16.73
N VAL A 67 -5.84 -21.15 15.55
CA VAL A 67 -5.18 -21.31 14.25
C VAL A 67 -4.51 -20.01 13.82
N LEU A 68 -3.26 -20.11 13.32
CA LEU A 68 -2.58 -18.98 12.68
C LEU A 68 -3.42 -18.55 11.46
N THR A 69 -3.83 -17.27 11.46
CA THR A 69 -4.81 -16.77 10.49
C THR A 69 -4.28 -15.52 9.79
N ALA A 70 -4.35 -15.53 8.47
CA ALA A 70 -4.13 -14.37 7.61
C ALA A 70 -5.47 -13.86 7.06
N VAL A 71 -5.57 -12.56 6.80
CA VAL A 71 -6.70 -11.95 6.12
C VAL A 71 -6.26 -11.46 4.75
N ARG A 72 -7.05 -11.77 3.72
CA ARG A 72 -6.72 -11.39 2.34
C ARG A 72 -7.85 -10.63 1.66
N CYS A 73 -7.51 -9.46 1.12
CA CYS A 73 -8.28 -8.73 0.11
C CYS A 73 -7.71 -9.04 -1.29
N GLY A 74 -6.83 -8.20 -1.84
CA GLY A 74 -6.18 -8.40 -3.15
C GLY A 74 -4.85 -9.17 -3.11
N GLY A 75 -4.35 -9.56 -1.93
CA GLY A 75 -3.10 -10.32 -1.82
C GLY A 75 -1.82 -9.56 -2.17
N HIS A 76 -1.81 -8.24 -2.05
CA HIS A 76 -0.73 -7.33 -2.46
C HIS A 76 0.31 -7.03 -1.37
N SER A 77 0.28 -7.72 -0.22
CA SER A 77 1.22 -7.49 0.87
C SER A 77 2.66 -7.82 0.44
N LEU A 78 3.55 -6.84 0.51
CA LEU A 78 4.99 -7.02 0.28
C LEU A 78 5.60 -8.03 1.26
N ALA A 79 5.21 -7.95 2.54
CA ALA A 79 5.64 -8.85 3.60
C ALA A 79 4.99 -10.25 3.54
N GLY A 80 3.96 -10.43 2.69
CA GLY A 80 3.25 -11.71 2.58
C GLY A 80 2.20 -11.96 3.67
N PHE A 81 1.80 -10.95 4.42
CA PHE A 81 0.83 -11.10 5.53
C PHE A 81 -0.60 -11.47 5.08
N SER A 82 -0.87 -11.43 3.78
CA SER A 82 -2.13 -11.91 3.19
C SER A 82 -2.20 -13.43 3.02
N THR A 83 -1.19 -14.18 3.49
CA THR A 83 -1.13 -15.65 3.44
C THR A 83 -0.36 -16.20 4.64
N CYS A 84 -0.60 -17.47 4.97
CA CYS A 84 0.14 -18.21 6.00
C CYS A 84 -0.03 -19.72 5.77
N ASP A 85 0.66 -20.56 6.55
CA ASP A 85 0.52 -22.01 6.48
C ASP A 85 -0.71 -22.55 7.26
N GLY A 86 -1.51 -21.67 7.88
CA GLY A 86 -2.72 -21.97 8.63
C GLY A 86 -4.00 -21.71 7.82
N LEU A 87 -4.84 -20.80 8.32
CA LEU A 87 -6.08 -20.36 7.70
C LEU A 87 -5.87 -19.04 6.96
N VAL A 88 -6.40 -18.90 5.77
CA VAL A 88 -6.63 -17.61 5.10
C VAL A 88 -8.11 -17.29 5.08
N ILE A 89 -8.52 -16.19 5.73
CA ILE A 89 -9.83 -15.58 5.55
C ILE A 89 -9.76 -14.72 4.30
N ASP A 90 -10.39 -15.19 3.24
CA ASP A 90 -10.31 -14.59 1.90
C ASP A 90 -11.59 -13.82 1.57
N LEU A 91 -11.45 -12.49 1.45
CA LEU A 91 -12.55 -11.57 1.14
C LEU A 91 -12.72 -11.34 -0.36
N SER A 92 -11.96 -12.03 -1.22
CA SER A 92 -11.87 -11.70 -2.66
C SER A 92 -13.18 -11.82 -3.44
N THR A 93 -14.23 -12.43 -2.88
CA THR A 93 -15.57 -12.48 -3.46
C THR A 93 -16.47 -11.34 -3.00
N MET A 94 -16.14 -10.66 -1.92
CA MET A 94 -16.88 -9.52 -1.39
C MET A 94 -16.43 -8.22 -2.10
N ARG A 95 -17.02 -7.94 -3.27
CA ARG A 95 -16.58 -6.86 -4.19
C ARG A 95 -17.65 -5.83 -4.51
N GLN A 96 -18.67 -5.72 -3.70
CA GLN A 96 -19.76 -4.76 -3.89
C GLN A 96 -19.22 -3.34 -3.74
N VAL A 97 -19.59 -2.46 -4.66
CA VAL A 97 -19.38 -1.03 -4.61
C VAL A 97 -20.70 -0.34 -4.85
N SER A 98 -21.07 0.62 -4.01
CA SER A 98 -22.23 1.49 -4.20
C SER A 98 -21.78 2.95 -4.12
N VAL A 99 -22.27 3.78 -5.03
CA VAL A 99 -21.93 5.21 -5.11
C VAL A 99 -23.18 6.04 -4.91
N ASP A 100 -23.11 7.03 -4.02
CA ASP A 100 -24.07 8.11 -3.86
C ASP A 100 -23.44 9.37 -4.45
N PRO A 101 -23.77 9.73 -5.69
CA PRO A 101 -23.17 10.88 -6.37
C PRO A 101 -23.65 12.22 -5.81
N GLU A 102 -24.86 12.29 -5.24
CA GLU A 102 -25.39 13.53 -4.66
C GLU A 102 -24.64 13.89 -3.39
N CYS A 103 -24.42 12.89 -2.51
CA CYS A 103 -23.64 13.06 -1.29
C CYS A 103 -22.13 12.97 -1.53
N ARG A 104 -21.66 12.60 -2.72
CA ARG A 104 -20.27 12.32 -3.06
C ARG A 104 -19.64 11.32 -2.08
N LYS A 105 -20.30 10.18 -1.92
CA LYS A 105 -19.87 9.10 -1.05
C LYS A 105 -19.90 7.77 -1.81
N ALA A 106 -19.08 6.85 -1.34
CA ALA A 106 -19.16 5.46 -1.77
C ALA A 106 -19.07 4.53 -0.56
N ARG A 107 -19.65 3.33 -0.72
CA ARG A 107 -19.40 2.19 0.13
C ARG A 107 -18.81 1.09 -0.71
N PHE A 108 -17.79 0.42 -0.18
CA PHE A 108 -17.22 -0.74 -0.84
C PHE A 108 -16.85 -1.83 0.16
N ALA A 109 -17.03 -3.08 -0.28
CA ALA A 109 -16.74 -4.25 0.54
C ALA A 109 -15.24 -4.51 0.68
N GLY A 110 -14.84 -5.20 1.76
CA GLY A 110 -13.45 -5.44 2.16
C GLY A 110 -12.60 -6.24 1.17
N GLY A 111 -13.21 -6.89 0.17
CA GLY A 111 -12.51 -7.61 -0.90
C GLY A 111 -12.33 -6.83 -2.20
N CYS A 112 -12.75 -5.56 -2.27
CA CYS A 112 -12.63 -4.74 -3.48
C CYS A 112 -11.17 -4.49 -3.85
N LEU A 113 -10.91 -4.49 -5.15
CA LEU A 113 -9.66 -3.97 -5.74
C LEU A 113 -9.84 -2.49 -6.09
N LEU A 114 -8.74 -1.74 -6.16
CA LEU A 114 -8.77 -0.32 -6.50
C LEU A 114 -9.49 -0.08 -7.83
N GLY A 115 -9.16 -0.83 -8.88
CA GLY A 115 -9.78 -0.67 -10.19
C GLY A 115 -11.30 -0.87 -10.20
N SER A 116 -11.84 -1.71 -9.29
CA SER A 116 -13.31 -1.87 -9.16
C SER A 116 -13.96 -0.62 -8.58
N ILE A 117 -13.32 0.00 -7.60
CA ILE A 117 -13.80 1.24 -6.99
C ILE A 117 -13.67 2.39 -7.99
N ASP A 118 -12.52 2.52 -8.66
CA ASP A 118 -12.27 3.55 -9.67
C ASP A 118 -13.29 3.47 -10.82
N SER A 119 -13.58 2.26 -11.32
CA SER A 119 -14.59 2.07 -12.37
C SER A 119 -15.97 2.54 -11.91
N ALA A 120 -16.42 2.09 -10.73
CA ALA A 120 -17.74 2.46 -10.21
C ALA A 120 -17.87 3.97 -9.92
N THR A 121 -16.85 4.60 -9.36
CA THR A 121 -16.90 6.04 -9.05
C THR A 121 -16.82 6.91 -10.32
N GLN A 122 -16.05 6.46 -11.32
CA GLN A 122 -15.92 7.18 -12.59
C GLN A 122 -17.19 7.15 -13.45
N GLU A 123 -18.08 6.14 -13.29
CA GLU A 123 -19.42 6.15 -13.92
C GLU A 123 -20.24 7.38 -13.51
N HIS A 124 -19.96 7.93 -12.32
CA HIS A 124 -20.59 9.13 -11.77
C HIS A 124 -19.72 10.39 -11.90
N GLY A 125 -18.59 10.30 -12.61
CA GLY A 125 -17.65 11.40 -12.71
C GLY A 125 -17.00 11.77 -11.37
N LEU A 126 -16.80 10.82 -10.46
CA LEU A 126 -16.18 11.02 -9.14
C LEU A 126 -14.92 10.19 -9.00
N VAL A 127 -14.03 10.57 -8.06
CA VAL A 127 -12.78 9.88 -7.77
C VAL A 127 -12.63 9.64 -6.26
N PHE A 128 -12.00 8.50 -5.93
CA PHE A 128 -11.51 8.20 -4.58
C PHE A 128 -9.98 8.26 -4.58
N PRO A 129 -9.34 9.02 -3.68
CA PRO A 129 -7.88 9.01 -3.56
C PRO A 129 -7.39 7.64 -3.15
N SER A 130 -6.67 6.94 -4.04
CA SER A 130 -6.19 5.57 -3.83
C SER A 130 -4.77 5.38 -4.34
N GLY A 131 -4.26 4.14 -4.32
CA GLY A 131 -2.94 3.77 -4.85
C GLY A 131 -2.85 3.85 -6.37
N VAL A 132 -1.73 3.41 -6.94
CA VAL A 132 -1.39 3.58 -8.36
C VAL A 132 -1.45 2.30 -9.20
N VAL A 133 -1.82 1.16 -8.59
CA VAL A 133 -1.92 -0.15 -9.25
C VAL A 133 -3.33 -0.70 -9.05
N SER A 134 -4.08 -0.87 -10.14
CA SER A 134 -5.53 -1.13 -10.10
C SER A 134 -5.91 -2.47 -9.43
N HIS A 135 -5.06 -3.47 -9.52
CA HIS A 135 -5.28 -4.80 -8.91
C HIS A 135 -4.83 -4.89 -7.45
N THR A 136 -4.45 -3.77 -6.81
CA THR A 136 -4.18 -3.73 -5.37
C THR A 136 -5.48 -3.87 -4.57
N GLY A 137 -5.45 -4.67 -3.50
CA GLY A 137 -6.57 -4.78 -2.56
C GLY A 137 -6.78 -3.48 -1.79
N ALA A 138 -7.99 -2.91 -1.91
CA ALA A 138 -8.31 -1.61 -1.33
C ALA A 138 -8.19 -1.61 0.20
N ALA A 139 -8.69 -2.67 0.88
CA ALA A 139 -8.70 -2.72 2.34
C ALA A 139 -7.29 -2.57 2.94
N GLY A 140 -6.33 -3.38 2.50
CA GLY A 140 -4.96 -3.30 3.03
C GLY A 140 -4.29 -1.95 2.76
N LEU A 141 -4.52 -1.38 1.58
CA LEU A 141 -4.00 -0.07 1.22
C LEU A 141 -4.57 1.04 2.11
N VAL A 142 -5.88 1.13 2.22
CA VAL A 142 -6.59 2.18 2.98
C VAL A 142 -6.26 2.10 4.47
N LEU A 143 -6.28 0.90 5.06
CA LEU A 143 -5.98 0.69 6.48
C LEU A 143 -4.55 1.12 6.86
N GLY A 144 -3.58 1.00 5.95
CA GLY A 144 -2.21 1.46 6.18
C GLY A 144 -1.95 2.92 5.80
N GLY A 145 -2.96 3.65 5.29
CA GLY A 145 -2.86 5.03 4.84
C GLY A 145 -3.32 5.22 3.40
N GLY A 146 -2.59 4.66 2.45
CA GLY A 146 -2.89 4.71 1.01
C GLY A 146 -2.50 6.03 0.35
N PHE A 147 -1.38 6.05 -0.39
CA PHE A 147 -1.05 7.19 -1.21
C PHE A 147 -0.92 6.83 -2.70
N GLY A 148 -1.21 7.81 -3.56
CA GLY A 148 -1.17 7.63 -5.00
C GLY A 148 -1.25 8.97 -5.75
N TRP A 149 -1.95 8.96 -6.87
CA TRP A 149 -1.97 10.09 -7.79
C TRP A 149 -2.59 11.35 -7.19
N LEU A 150 -3.64 11.21 -6.38
CA LEU A 150 -4.45 12.32 -5.85
C LEU A 150 -4.04 12.76 -4.44
N THR A 151 -2.99 12.17 -3.84
CA THR A 151 -2.64 12.39 -2.43
C THR A 151 -2.33 13.85 -2.09
N ARG A 152 -1.61 14.56 -2.95
CA ARG A 152 -1.29 15.97 -2.72
C ARG A 152 -2.54 16.85 -2.75
N LEU A 153 -3.50 16.51 -3.62
CA LEU A 153 -4.72 17.30 -3.82
C LEU A 153 -5.80 16.98 -2.76
N HIS A 154 -5.97 15.70 -2.38
CA HIS A 154 -7.10 15.23 -1.58
C HIS A 154 -6.73 14.47 -0.30
N GLY A 155 -5.44 14.38 0.06
CA GLY A 155 -4.97 13.59 1.19
C GLY A 155 -4.77 12.11 0.86
N LEU A 156 -4.43 11.34 1.88
CA LEU A 156 -4.30 9.88 1.80
C LEU A 156 -5.68 9.23 1.65
N SER A 157 -5.72 7.96 1.23
CA SER A 157 -6.98 7.19 1.18
C SER A 157 -7.68 7.15 2.54
N CYS A 158 -6.94 6.94 3.62
CA CYS A 158 -7.48 6.88 4.99
C CYS A 158 -8.04 8.23 5.48
N ASP A 159 -7.60 9.35 4.92
CA ASP A 159 -8.12 10.69 5.25
C ASP A 159 -9.53 10.91 4.69
N ASN A 160 -9.90 10.12 3.70
CA ASN A 160 -11.19 10.16 3.02
C ASN A 160 -12.17 9.07 3.50
N VAL A 161 -11.81 8.31 4.55
CA VAL A 161 -12.71 7.35 5.21
C VAL A 161 -13.61 8.08 6.20
N GLU A 162 -14.92 7.82 6.11
CA GLU A 162 -15.95 8.37 7.01
C GLU A 162 -16.50 7.32 7.99
N GLY A 163 -16.44 6.04 7.63
CA GLY A 163 -16.86 4.92 8.47
C GLY A 163 -16.31 3.59 7.98
N LEU A 164 -16.28 2.61 8.87
CA LEU A 164 -15.87 1.23 8.57
C LEU A 164 -16.72 0.25 9.38
N THR A 165 -17.02 -0.89 8.78
CA THR A 165 -17.61 -2.03 9.49
C THR A 165 -16.61 -3.17 9.53
N MET A 166 -16.39 -3.77 10.70
CA MET A 166 -15.41 -4.84 10.86
C MET A 166 -15.88 -5.95 11.80
N VAL A 167 -15.28 -7.13 11.65
CA VAL A 167 -15.40 -8.26 12.56
C VAL A 167 -14.19 -8.28 13.50
N THR A 168 -14.45 -8.19 14.80
CA THR A 168 -13.44 -8.22 15.89
C THR A 168 -12.98 -9.65 16.21
N ALA A 169 -11.96 -9.79 17.06
CA ALA A 169 -11.39 -11.09 17.43
C ALA A 169 -12.38 -12.04 18.16
N ASP A 170 -13.42 -11.50 18.79
CA ASP A 170 -14.52 -12.29 19.39
C ASP A 170 -15.63 -12.64 18.38
N GLY A 171 -15.48 -12.23 17.11
CA GLY A 171 -16.44 -12.44 16.04
C GLY A 171 -17.63 -11.51 16.06
N SER A 172 -17.60 -10.42 16.86
CA SER A 172 -18.64 -9.40 16.86
C SER A 172 -18.50 -8.48 15.66
N LEU A 173 -19.63 -7.99 15.14
CA LEU A 173 -19.67 -6.98 14.09
C LEU A 173 -19.71 -5.58 14.74
N VAL A 174 -18.76 -4.73 14.40
CA VAL A 174 -18.60 -3.39 14.99
C VAL A 174 -18.51 -2.35 13.87
N HIS A 175 -19.26 -1.25 14.02
CA HIS A 175 -19.10 -0.06 13.19
C HIS A 175 -18.18 0.95 13.88
N ALA A 176 -17.33 1.62 13.11
CA ALA A 176 -16.41 2.66 13.59
C ALA A 176 -16.52 3.92 12.73
N SER A 177 -16.75 5.04 13.36
CA SER A 177 -16.83 6.36 12.73
C SER A 177 -16.41 7.45 13.72
N ALA A 178 -16.40 8.71 13.31
CA ALA A 178 -16.12 9.82 14.23
C ALA A 178 -17.08 9.90 15.43
N ARG A 179 -18.28 9.28 15.33
CA ARG A 179 -19.33 9.31 16.37
C ARG A 179 -19.48 8.00 17.12
N GLU A 180 -19.07 6.90 16.51
CA GLU A 180 -19.21 5.56 17.07
C GLU A 180 -17.85 4.87 17.06
N ASN A 181 -17.41 4.34 18.21
CA ASN A 181 -16.08 3.74 18.40
C ASN A 181 -14.94 4.62 17.85
N PRO A 182 -14.82 5.92 18.26
CA PRO A 182 -13.92 6.89 17.65
C PRO A 182 -12.44 6.52 17.77
N ASP A 183 -12.02 5.81 18.82
CA ASP A 183 -10.64 5.36 18.96
C ASP A 183 -10.31 4.24 17.98
N LEU A 184 -11.24 3.33 17.73
CA LEU A 184 -11.12 2.31 16.70
C LEU A 184 -11.09 2.95 15.31
N PHE A 185 -11.99 3.91 15.05
CA PHE A 185 -12.02 4.68 13.80
C PHE A 185 -10.69 5.39 13.53
N TRP A 186 -10.11 6.00 14.57
CA TRP A 186 -8.79 6.61 14.47
C TRP A 186 -7.72 5.55 14.14
N ALA A 187 -7.70 4.42 14.83
CA ALA A 187 -6.72 3.35 14.67
C ALA A 187 -6.77 2.69 13.29
N LEU A 188 -7.97 2.49 12.73
CA LEU A 188 -8.18 1.90 11.39
C LEU A 188 -7.75 2.83 10.25
N ARG A 189 -7.50 4.10 10.52
CA ARG A 189 -7.00 5.08 9.54
C ARG A 189 -5.49 5.26 9.63
N GLY A 190 -4.73 4.19 9.28
CA GLY A 190 -3.28 4.15 9.25
C GLY A 190 -2.64 3.04 10.07
N GLY A 191 -3.35 2.47 11.08
CA GLY A 191 -2.83 1.41 11.95
C GLY A 191 -2.87 0.00 11.35
N GLY A 192 -3.32 -0.15 10.10
CA GLY A 192 -3.36 -1.45 9.43
C GLY A 192 -4.46 -2.39 9.91
N GLY A 193 -4.35 -3.66 9.54
CA GLY A 193 -5.33 -4.72 9.84
C GLY A 193 -5.19 -5.34 11.25
N ASN A 194 -4.62 -4.63 12.22
CA ASN A 194 -4.30 -5.15 13.54
C ASN A 194 -5.50 -5.42 14.45
N PHE A 195 -6.67 -4.85 14.15
CA PHE A 195 -7.79 -4.77 15.10
C PHE A 195 -8.94 -5.73 14.76
N GLY A 196 -8.99 -6.24 13.53
CA GLY A 196 -10.06 -7.10 13.03
C GLY A 196 -10.08 -7.21 11.50
N VAL A 197 -11.12 -7.83 10.99
CA VAL A 197 -11.40 -7.99 9.55
C VAL A 197 -12.38 -6.92 9.11
N VAL A 198 -11.91 -5.90 8.40
CA VAL A 198 -12.80 -4.87 7.85
C VAL A 198 -13.56 -5.42 6.65
N THR A 199 -14.88 -5.39 6.73
CA THR A 199 -15.80 -5.95 5.74
C THR A 199 -16.44 -4.90 4.84
N GLU A 200 -16.51 -3.63 5.29
CA GLU A 200 -17.04 -2.51 4.51
C GLU A 200 -16.34 -1.20 4.89
N PHE A 201 -16.17 -0.32 3.90
CA PHE A 201 -15.67 1.04 4.02
C PHE A 201 -16.73 2.03 3.52
N GLU A 202 -16.91 3.14 4.23
CA GLU A 202 -17.66 4.31 3.80
C GLU A 202 -16.65 5.44 3.55
N VAL A 203 -16.66 6.00 2.34
CA VAL A 203 -15.65 6.97 1.94
C VAL A 203 -16.25 8.20 1.26
N LYS A 204 -15.55 9.32 1.41
CA LYS A 204 -15.80 10.56 0.68
C LYS A 204 -15.17 10.47 -0.70
N LEU A 205 -15.91 10.96 -1.71
CA LEU A 205 -15.46 11.10 -3.08
C LEU A 205 -15.24 12.57 -3.43
N HIS A 206 -14.44 12.79 -4.46
CA HIS A 206 -14.12 14.11 -4.98
C HIS A 206 -14.58 14.27 -6.43
N PRO A 207 -14.84 15.52 -6.87
CA PRO A 207 -15.12 15.79 -8.28
C PRO A 207 -13.96 15.32 -9.16
N PRO A 208 -14.22 14.95 -10.41
CA PRO A 208 -13.18 14.61 -11.34
C PRO A 208 -12.33 15.85 -11.63
N THR A 209 -11.06 15.62 -11.89
CA THR A 209 -10.17 16.64 -12.41
C THR A 209 -9.67 16.20 -13.77
N SER A 210 -9.46 17.14 -14.68
CA SER A 210 -8.67 16.85 -15.89
C SER A 210 -7.27 16.43 -15.45
N VAL A 211 -6.74 15.38 -16.07
CA VAL A 211 -5.40 14.89 -15.79
C VAL A 211 -4.52 15.18 -17.00
N VAL A 212 -3.61 16.14 -16.88
CA VAL A 212 -2.52 16.29 -17.82
C VAL A 212 -1.37 15.44 -17.33
N LEU A 213 -1.03 14.40 -18.10
CA LEU A 213 0.10 13.52 -17.85
C LEU A 213 1.25 13.94 -18.75
N ALA A 214 2.39 14.23 -18.14
CA ALA A 214 3.65 14.40 -18.86
C ALA A 214 4.68 13.40 -18.31
N GLU A 215 5.40 12.75 -19.23
CA GLU A 215 6.42 11.74 -18.89
C GLU A 215 7.74 12.14 -19.55
N GLY A 216 8.85 11.91 -18.86
CA GLY A 216 10.18 12.25 -19.36
C GLY A 216 11.20 11.16 -19.00
N LEU A 217 12.26 11.06 -19.81
CA LEU A 217 13.43 10.23 -19.56
C LEU A 217 14.67 11.10 -19.55
N CYS A 218 15.34 11.19 -18.39
CA CYS A 218 16.60 11.88 -18.20
C CYS A 218 17.74 10.87 -18.11
N LEU A 219 18.82 11.08 -18.86
CA LEU A 219 19.97 10.17 -18.88
C LEU A 219 20.87 10.36 -17.64
N GLU A 220 21.69 9.34 -17.37
CA GLU A 220 22.57 9.22 -16.20
C GLU A 220 23.31 10.52 -15.83
N ASN A 221 23.95 11.19 -16.78
CA ASN A 221 24.76 12.38 -16.53
C ASN A 221 23.97 13.57 -15.97
N ASP A 222 22.65 13.59 -16.16
CA ASP A 222 21.78 14.69 -15.75
C ASP A 222 20.91 14.33 -14.54
N ILE A 223 20.92 13.06 -14.06
CA ILE A 223 20.04 12.56 -12.97
C ILE A 223 20.26 13.34 -11.67
N SER A 224 21.51 13.51 -11.23
CA SER A 224 21.80 14.27 -9.99
C SER A 224 21.29 15.70 -10.07
N GLY A 225 21.45 16.37 -11.21
CA GLY A 225 20.93 17.71 -11.46
C GLY A 225 19.41 17.75 -11.41
N LEU A 226 18.73 16.78 -12.04
CA LEU A 226 17.28 16.62 -12.00
C LEU A 226 16.78 16.46 -10.56
N LEU A 227 17.40 15.57 -9.77
CA LEU A 227 16.97 15.30 -8.39
C LEU A 227 17.15 16.50 -7.47
N ARG A 228 18.23 17.26 -7.61
CA ARG A 228 18.42 18.53 -6.88
C ARG A 228 17.31 19.50 -7.22
N HIS A 229 17.00 19.63 -8.50
CA HIS A 229 15.94 20.51 -8.94
C HIS A 229 14.56 20.05 -8.44
N TRP A 230 14.24 18.76 -8.57
CA TRP A 230 13.01 18.18 -8.04
C TRP A 230 12.84 18.43 -6.54
N ARG A 231 13.92 18.22 -5.78
CA ARG A 231 13.96 18.48 -4.33
C ARG A 231 13.63 19.94 -3.99
N ASP A 232 14.25 20.86 -4.73
CA ASP A 232 14.14 22.31 -4.47
C ASP A 232 12.80 22.88 -4.95
N PHE A 233 12.21 22.30 -6.01
CA PHE A 233 10.96 22.72 -6.60
C PHE A 233 9.71 22.22 -5.84
N MET A 234 9.69 20.96 -5.40
CA MET A 234 8.48 20.31 -4.88
C MET A 234 7.89 20.96 -3.61
N PRO A 235 8.66 21.54 -2.68
CA PRO A 235 8.11 22.26 -1.53
C PRO A 235 7.18 23.42 -1.88
N GLU A 236 7.47 24.13 -2.97
CA GLU A 236 6.73 25.31 -3.43
C GLU A 236 5.66 24.95 -4.50
N ALA A 237 5.63 23.70 -4.94
CA ALA A 237 4.71 23.26 -5.98
C ALA A 237 3.25 23.28 -5.49
N PRO A 238 2.29 23.73 -6.33
CA PRO A 238 0.87 23.70 -5.98
C PRO A 238 0.37 22.26 -5.76
N ASP A 239 -0.68 22.09 -4.96
CA ASP A 239 -1.24 20.77 -4.64
C ASP A 239 -1.73 20.00 -5.88
N LYS A 240 -2.16 20.72 -6.91
CA LYS A 240 -2.57 20.16 -8.21
C LYS A 240 -1.43 19.48 -8.96
N LEU A 241 -0.16 19.77 -8.60
CA LEU A 241 1.00 19.19 -9.27
C LEU A 241 1.54 18.02 -8.46
N LYS A 242 1.70 16.88 -9.13
CA LYS A 242 2.45 15.73 -8.64
C LYS A 242 3.61 15.47 -9.58
N TRP A 243 4.81 15.34 -9.03
CA TRP A 243 6.00 14.95 -9.79
C TRP A 243 6.70 13.83 -9.05
N SER A 244 6.71 12.63 -9.63
CA SER A 244 7.41 11.44 -9.14
C SER A 244 8.60 11.13 -10.05
N VAL A 245 9.67 10.63 -9.45
CA VAL A 245 10.89 10.25 -10.17
C VAL A 245 11.24 8.81 -9.81
N ASN A 246 11.45 7.96 -10.83
CA ASN A 246 11.91 6.60 -10.68
C ASN A 246 13.30 6.46 -11.29
N LEU A 247 14.30 6.13 -10.48
CA LEU A 247 15.66 5.81 -10.94
C LEU A 247 15.72 4.32 -11.28
N ARG A 248 16.09 3.99 -12.51
CA ARG A 248 16.02 2.61 -13.02
C ARG A 248 16.81 2.40 -14.30
N LEU A 249 16.87 1.18 -14.76
CA LEU A 249 17.20 0.90 -16.16
C LEU A 249 16.00 1.22 -17.06
N ALA A 250 16.25 1.89 -18.18
CA ALA A 250 15.20 2.23 -19.15
C ALA A 250 14.50 0.98 -19.66
N PRO A 251 13.16 0.91 -19.61
CA PRO A 251 12.42 -0.27 -20.06
C PRO A 251 12.72 -0.64 -21.52
N ASN A 252 12.74 -1.95 -21.79
CA ASN A 252 12.89 -2.46 -23.14
C ASN A 252 11.52 -2.61 -23.81
N ASN A 253 10.89 -1.48 -24.17
CA ASN A 253 9.62 -1.45 -24.87
C ASN A 253 9.64 -0.38 -25.99
N GLU A 254 8.60 -0.33 -26.81
CA GLU A 254 8.50 0.55 -27.98
C GLU A 254 8.39 2.04 -27.63
N ASN A 255 7.91 2.38 -26.43
CA ASN A 255 7.80 3.77 -25.96
C ASN A 255 9.16 4.38 -25.58
N VAL A 256 10.21 3.57 -25.46
CA VAL A 256 11.57 4.01 -25.17
C VAL A 256 12.41 3.96 -26.44
N PRO A 257 13.10 5.08 -26.82
CA PRO A 257 14.02 5.07 -27.96
C PRO A 257 15.04 3.94 -27.90
N ALA A 258 15.23 3.20 -28.99
CA ALA A 258 16.03 1.97 -29.02
C ALA A 258 17.44 2.14 -28.46
N HIS A 259 18.08 3.30 -28.69
CA HIS A 259 19.44 3.61 -28.20
C HIS A 259 19.53 3.94 -26.71
N VAL A 260 18.38 4.08 -26.03
CA VAL A 260 18.30 4.38 -24.58
C VAL A 260 17.92 3.15 -23.76
N ARG A 261 17.32 2.12 -24.40
CA ARG A 261 16.85 0.91 -23.69
C ARG A 261 17.97 0.24 -22.91
N GLY A 262 17.73 -0.06 -21.64
CA GLY A 262 18.71 -0.64 -20.73
C GLY A 262 19.75 0.33 -20.19
N SER A 263 19.77 1.60 -20.60
CA SER A 263 20.63 2.63 -19.99
C SER A 263 20.06 3.06 -18.63
N LEU A 264 20.94 3.61 -17.78
CA LEU A 264 20.52 4.25 -16.53
C LEU A 264 19.74 5.52 -16.82
N VAL A 265 18.54 5.62 -16.25
CA VAL A 265 17.66 6.79 -16.44
C VAL A 265 16.94 7.17 -15.15
N ALA A 266 16.57 8.45 -15.06
CA ALA A 266 15.44 8.88 -14.26
C ALA A 266 14.22 8.93 -15.18
N SER A 267 13.19 8.12 -14.88
CA SER A 267 11.89 8.23 -15.52
C SER A 267 10.98 9.08 -14.64
N GLU A 268 10.41 10.10 -15.26
CA GLU A 268 9.59 11.10 -14.59
C GLU A 268 8.14 10.93 -14.96
N THR A 269 7.27 11.05 -13.97
CA THR A 269 5.82 11.17 -14.14
C THR A 269 5.37 12.47 -13.50
N VAL A 270 4.93 13.41 -14.31
CA VAL A 270 4.40 14.69 -13.86
C VAL A 270 2.91 14.75 -14.19
N LEU A 271 2.11 15.01 -13.18
CA LEU A 271 0.66 15.16 -13.31
C LEU A 271 0.27 16.59 -12.93
N TRP A 272 -0.57 17.17 -13.77
CA TRP A 272 -1.36 18.33 -13.40
C TRP A 272 -2.83 17.92 -13.27
N LEU A 273 -3.39 18.16 -12.09
CA LEU A 273 -4.75 17.77 -11.69
C LEU A 273 -5.63 19.02 -11.64
N GLY A 274 -6.04 19.50 -12.81
CA GLY A 274 -6.81 20.73 -12.93
C GLY A 274 -7.01 21.15 -14.36
N ASP A 275 -7.28 22.45 -14.59
CA ASP A 275 -7.43 22.99 -15.91
C ASP A 275 -6.14 22.78 -16.73
N PRO A 276 -6.23 22.16 -17.92
CA PRO A 276 -5.07 21.94 -18.79
C PRO A 276 -4.35 23.23 -19.21
N GLU A 277 -5.04 24.36 -19.29
CA GLU A 277 -4.43 25.65 -19.64
C GLU A 277 -3.46 26.15 -18.58
N GLU A 278 -3.71 25.81 -17.29
CA GLU A 278 -2.82 26.14 -16.18
C GLU A 278 -1.55 25.26 -16.16
N ALA A 279 -1.56 24.09 -16.80
CA ALA A 279 -0.50 23.10 -16.77
C ALA A 279 0.80 23.60 -17.41
N ASP A 280 0.68 24.38 -18.51
CA ASP A 280 1.79 24.72 -19.39
C ASP A 280 2.94 25.44 -18.66
N GLN A 281 2.62 26.42 -17.84
CA GLN A 281 3.61 27.18 -17.09
C GLN A 281 4.48 26.31 -16.16
N TYR A 282 3.89 25.24 -15.57
CA TYR A 282 4.62 24.34 -14.70
C TYR A 282 5.38 23.27 -15.48
N LEU A 283 4.74 22.66 -16.47
CA LEU A 283 5.35 21.62 -17.28
C LEU A 283 6.51 22.15 -18.11
N ASP A 284 6.33 23.30 -18.77
CA ASP A 284 7.41 23.93 -19.54
C ASP A 284 8.61 24.28 -18.67
N HIS A 285 8.37 24.80 -17.47
CA HIS A 285 9.45 25.04 -16.50
C HIS A 285 10.16 23.73 -16.11
N ILE A 286 9.44 22.71 -15.65
CA ILE A 286 10.00 21.41 -15.27
C ILE A 286 10.82 20.79 -16.40
N PHE A 287 10.29 20.80 -17.63
CA PHE A 287 10.95 20.16 -18.77
C PHE A 287 12.05 21.01 -19.42
N SER A 288 12.20 22.29 -19.03
CA SER A 288 13.32 23.12 -19.48
C SER A 288 14.64 22.91 -18.71
N LEU A 289 14.58 22.27 -17.53
CA LEU A 289 15.65 22.30 -16.54
C LEU A 289 16.78 21.31 -16.77
N CYS A 290 16.54 20.21 -17.46
CA CYS A 290 17.58 19.30 -17.93
C CYS A 290 17.18 18.68 -19.27
N LYS A 291 18.15 18.16 -19.98
CA LYS A 291 17.92 17.53 -21.27
C LYS A 291 17.26 16.17 -21.07
N ARG A 292 16.14 15.95 -21.74
CA ARG A 292 15.46 14.66 -21.80
C ARG A 292 15.54 14.05 -23.18
N VAL A 293 15.66 12.74 -23.25
CA VAL A 293 15.75 11.99 -24.51
C VAL A 293 14.38 11.62 -25.07
N ALA A 294 13.36 11.64 -24.22
CA ALA A 294 11.96 11.47 -24.62
C ALA A 294 11.08 12.29 -23.68
N VAL A 295 10.09 12.96 -24.24
CA VAL A 295 9.05 13.68 -23.50
C VAL A 295 7.72 13.39 -24.17
N THR A 296 6.73 13.00 -23.39
CA THR A 296 5.33 12.88 -23.85
C THR A 296 4.45 13.80 -23.01
N ARG A 297 3.37 14.31 -23.62
CA ARG A 297 2.37 15.09 -22.91
C ARG A 297 1.00 14.79 -23.51
N LYS A 298 0.03 14.48 -22.66
CA LYS A 298 -1.33 14.12 -23.07
C LYS A 298 -2.34 14.39 -21.98
N ILE A 299 -3.57 14.69 -22.34
CA ILE A 299 -4.71 14.66 -21.41
C ILE A 299 -5.22 13.23 -21.38
N VAL A 300 -5.38 12.65 -20.21
CA VAL A 300 -5.81 11.26 -20.05
C VAL A 300 -7.02 11.16 -19.12
N PRO A 301 -7.93 10.19 -19.37
CA PRO A 301 -8.93 9.81 -18.39
C PRO A 301 -8.28 9.26 -17.13
N TYR A 302 -8.87 9.52 -15.95
CA TYR A 302 -8.33 9.03 -14.68
C TYR A 302 -8.17 7.50 -14.63
N LEU A 303 -9.12 6.73 -15.19
CA LEU A 303 -9.00 5.27 -15.29
C LEU A 303 -7.77 4.81 -16.09
N ALA A 304 -7.44 5.51 -17.17
CA ALA A 304 -6.24 5.18 -17.95
C ALA A 304 -4.95 5.41 -17.15
N LEU A 305 -4.93 6.46 -16.31
CA LEU A 305 -3.82 6.70 -15.38
C LEU A 305 -3.74 5.59 -14.32
N GLN A 306 -4.88 5.18 -13.72
CA GLN A 306 -4.94 4.17 -12.66
C GLN A 306 -4.49 2.77 -13.10
N THR A 307 -4.61 2.45 -14.37
CA THR A 307 -4.19 1.15 -14.93
C THR A 307 -2.81 1.18 -15.57
N ALA A 308 -2.20 2.37 -15.70
CA ALA A 308 -0.94 2.53 -16.43
C ALA A 308 0.22 1.71 -15.84
N ALA A 309 0.25 1.52 -14.52
CA ALA A 309 1.31 0.80 -13.81
C ALA A 309 1.06 -0.73 -13.67
N ASP A 310 -0.10 -1.25 -14.06
CA ASP A 310 -0.48 -2.64 -13.80
C ASP A 310 0.51 -3.66 -14.40
N ASN A 311 0.94 -3.42 -15.63
CA ASN A 311 1.90 -4.29 -16.32
C ASN A 311 3.32 -4.19 -15.76
N GLU A 312 3.64 -3.13 -15.04
CA GLU A 312 4.95 -2.96 -14.40
C GLU A 312 5.06 -3.77 -13.12
N PHE A 313 3.94 -3.97 -12.42
CA PHE A 313 3.88 -4.69 -11.13
C PHE A 313 3.01 -5.95 -11.18
N PRO A 314 3.31 -6.93 -12.07
CA PRO A 314 2.47 -8.11 -12.26
C PRO A 314 2.50 -9.05 -11.06
N HIS A 315 1.41 -9.79 -10.89
CA HIS A 315 1.35 -10.91 -9.94
C HIS A 315 2.37 -12.01 -10.29
N GLY A 316 2.89 -12.68 -9.26
CA GLY A 316 3.77 -13.84 -9.43
C GLY A 316 5.24 -13.51 -9.65
N ARG A 317 5.60 -12.23 -9.74
CA ARG A 317 7.00 -11.78 -9.64
C ARG A 317 7.44 -11.75 -8.17
N ARG A 318 8.72 -11.79 -7.94
CA ARG A 318 9.33 -11.70 -6.61
C ARG A 318 9.67 -10.24 -6.32
N TYR A 319 9.37 -9.78 -5.12
CA TYR A 319 9.57 -8.39 -4.70
C TYR A 319 10.21 -8.33 -3.33
N TYR A 320 11.08 -7.33 -3.15
CA TYR A 320 11.62 -6.97 -1.86
C TYR A 320 11.84 -5.46 -1.80
N THR A 321 11.51 -4.85 -0.67
CA THR A 321 11.59 -3.40 -0.53
C THR A 321 12.17 -2.97 0.81
N LYS A 322 12.76 -1.79 0.82
CA LYS A 322 13.03 -0.97 1.99
C LYS A 322 12.63 0.45 1.68
N SER A 323 11.94 1.09 2.60
CA SER A 323 11.50 2.47 2.43
C SER A 323 11.81 3.34 3.63
N GLY A 324 11.76 4.65 3.44
CA GLY A 324 11.94 5.62 4.49
C GLY A 324 11.56 7.02 4.04
N TYR A 325 11.65 7.94 4.97
CA TYR A 325 11.33 9.33 4.75
C TYR A 325 12.57 10.21 4.92
N PHE A 326 12.64 11.32 4.18
CA PHE A 326 13.57 12.40 4.42
C PHE A 326 12.82 13.69 4.73
N LYS A 327 13.34 14.45 5.68
CA LYS A 327 12.88 15.82 5.92
C LYS A 327 13.39 16.76 4.83
N SER A 328 14.63 16.53 4.41
CA SER A 328 15.28 17.17 3.26
C SER A 328 16.19 16.14 2.59
N LEU A 329 16.19 16.10 1.27
CA LEU A 329 17.04 15.20 0.49
C LEU A 329 18.38 15.87 0.21
N ASP A 330 19.45 15.42 0.89
CA ASP A 330 20.80 15.99 0.71
C ASP A 330 21.51 15.48 -0.55
N ASP A 331 22.54 16.21 -0.99
CA ASP A 331 23.29 15.86 -2.20
C ASP A 331 24.03 14.54 -2.07
N THR A 332 24.49 14.17 -0.87
CA THR A 332 25.17 12.89 -0.62
C THR A 332 24.22 11.73 -0.87
N SER A 333 23.00 11.81 -0.36
CA SER A 333 21.94 10.79 -0.59
C SER A 333 21.58 10.69 -2.08
N ILE A 334 21.52 11.81 -2.80
CA ILE A 334 21.29 11.84 -4.25
C ILE A 334 22.40 11.07 -4.98
N GLU A 335 23.67 11.39 -4.72
CA GLU A 335 24.80 10.72 -5.38
C GLU A 335 24.89 9.23 -5.03
N GLN A 336 24.59 8.83 -3.79
CA GLN A 336 24.54 7.43 -3.38
C GLN A 336 23.48 6.65 -4.16
N MET A 337 22.29 7.21 -4.38
CA MET A 337 21.23 6.58 -5.17
C MET A 337 21.63 6.43 -6.63
N VAL A 338 22.21 7.48 -7.24
CA VAL A 338 22.65 7.43 -8.64
C VAL A 338 23.79 6.41 -8.81
N GLN A 339 24.77 6.41 -7.92
CA GLN A 339 25.88 5.47 -7.95
C GLN A 339 25.41 4.02 -7.79
N ALA A 340 24.43 3.75 -6.93
CA ALA A 340 23.90 2.41 -6.71
C ALA A 340 23.30 1.78 -7.98
N LEU A 341 22.70 2.59 -8.86
CA LEU A 341 22.12 2.09 -10.12
C LEU A 341 23.14 1.41 -11.03
N THR A 342 24.42 1.76 -10.96
CA THR A 342 25.46 1.14 -11.79
C THR A 342 25.65 -0.37 -11.52
N THR A 343 25.15 -0.85 -10.39
CA THR A 343 25.26 -2.24 -9.94
C THR A 343 23.90 -2.90 -9.69
N VAL A 344 22.81 -2.31 -10.20
CA VAL A 344 21.45 -2.85 -10.00
C VAL A 344 21.36 -4.27 -10.59
N PRO A 345 20.95 -5.28 -9.79
CA PRO A 345 21.03 -6.67 -10.24
C PRO A 345 19.89 -7.09 -11.17
N SER A 346 18.75 -6.40 -11.13
CA SER A 346 17.59 -6.71 -11.96
C SER A 346 17.10 -5.48 -12.75
N PRO A 347 16.77 -5.63 -14.05
CA PRO A 347 16.31 -4.55 -14.89
C PRO A 347 14.93 -4.01 -14.50
N THR A 348 14.20 -4.70 -13.63
CA THR A 348 12.89 -4.29 -13.13
C THR A 348 12.94 -3.71 -11.72
N THR A 349 14.13 -3.52 -11.16
CA THR A 349 14.35 -2.83 -9.90
C THR A 349 14.31 -1.32 -10.11
N LEU A 350 13.72 -0.58 -9.17
CA LEU A 350 13.66 0.87 -9.21
C LEU A 350 13.84 1.50 -7.82
N ILE A 351 14.30 2.74 -7.82
CA ILE A 351 14.28 3.63 -6.66
C ILE A 351 13.19 4.65 -6.95
N GLU A 352 12.09 4.55 -6.25
CA GLU A 352 10.96 5.48 -6.36
C GLU A 352 11.16 6.65 -5.41
N LEU A 353 11.02 7.87 -5.93
CA LEU A 353 11.04 9.12 -5.18
C LEU A 353 9.68 9.81 -5.35
N ALA A 354 9.03 10.08 -4.23
CA ALA A 354 7.76 10.78 -4.18
C ALA A 354 7.79 11.92 -3.15
N TYR A 355 7.01 12.98 -3.40
CA TYR A 355 6.82 14.08 -2.47
C TYR A 355 5.37 14.09 -1.99
N LEU A 356 5.14 13.78 -0.72
CA LEU A 356 3.79 13.67 -0.17
C LEU A 356 3.11 15.02 0.10
N GLY A 357 3.80 16.05 0.48
CA GLY A 357 3.29 17.43 0.71
C GLY A 357 1.78 17.69 0.46
N GLY A 358 1.41 18.94 0.28
CA GLY A 358 0.04 19.29 -0.06
C GLY A 358 -0.98 18.97 1.04
N THR A 359 -2.19 18.56 0.68
CA THR A 359 -3.26 18.24 1.63
C THR A 359 -2.87 17.16 2.63
N ALA A 360 -2.16 16.12 2.20
CA ALA A 360 -1.75 15.04 3.11
C ALA A 360 -0.87 15.52 4.27
N ALA A 361 -0.02 16.53 4.04
CA ALA A 361 0.84 17.11 5.08
C ALA A 361 0.10 18.08 6.01
N ARG A 362 -1.07 18.60 5.59
CA ARG A 362 -1.87 19.58 6.39
C ARG A 362 -2.88 18.91 7.32
N ILE A 363 -3.17 17.63 7.14
CA ILE A 363 -4.00 16.87 8.09
C ILE A 363 -3.27 16.81 9.43
N ALA A 364 -3.99 17.14 10.51
CA ALA A 364 -3.40 17.16 11.83
C ALA A 364 -2.89 15.74 12.21
N PRO A 365 -1.71 15.65 12.81
CA PRO A 365 -1.11 14.36 13.14
C PRO A 365 -1.97 13.48 14.05
N GLU A 366 -2.81 14.07 14.89
CA GLU A 366 -3.73 13.41 15.83
C GLU A 366 -5.00 12.86 15.18
N ASP A 367 -5.35 13.29 13.97
CA ASP A 367 -6.60 12.92 13.31
C ASP A 367 -6.62 11.45 12.84
N THR A 368 -5.46 10.85 12.59
CA THR A 368 -5.34 9.48 12.12
C THR A 368 -4.14 8.77 12.75
N ALA A 369 -4.12 7.45 12.68
CA ALA A 369 -2.98 6.66 13.11
C ALA A 369 -1.82 6.59 12.10
N PHE A 370 -1.95 7.24 10.94
CA PHE A 370 -0.86 7.31 9.95
C PHE A 370 0.37 7.99 10.54
N GLY A 371 1.54 7.36 10.39
CA GLY A 371 2.74 7.68 11.14
C GLY A 371 3.33 9.07 10.92
N ASP A 372 3.93 9.32 9.75
CA ASP A 372 4.68 10.56 9.50
C ASP A 372 4.10 11.40 8.37
N ARG A 373 3.65 12.62 8.70
CA ARG A 373 3.18 13.62 7.74
C ARG A 373 4.14 14.80 7.60
N SER A 374 5.19 14.84 8.45
CA SER A 374 6.13 15.96 8.53
C SER A 374 7.37 15.78 7.66
N SER A 375 7.62 14.57 7.17
CA SER A 375 8.76 14.23 6.31
C SER A 375 8.26 13.97 4.88
N PRO A 376 8.29 14.99 4.02
CA PRO A 376 7.55 14.94 2.76
C PRO A 376 8.20 14.09 1.67
N PHE A 377 9.52 13.87 1.73
CA PHE A 377 10.22 13.06 0.74
C PHE A 377 10.16 11.59 1.11
N VAL A 378 9.51 10.79 0.28
CA VAL A 378 9.43 9.33 0.42
C VAL A 378 10.36 8.69 -0.56
N ILE A 379 11.16 7.75 -0.07
CA ILE A 379 11.92 6.85 -0.93
C ILE A 379 11.42 5.42 -0.76
N ASN A 380 11.26 4.72 -1.88
CA ASN A 380 10.96 3.30 -1.91
C ASN A 380 11.99 2.59 -2.79
N LEU A 381 12.85 1.80 -2.17
CA LEU A 381 13.83 0.95 -2.85
C LEU A 381 13.13 -0.36 -3.18
N LEU A 382 12.63 -0.53 -4.40
CA LEU A 382 11.84 -1.69 -4.81
C LEU A 382 12.61 -2.58 -5.77
N ALA A 383 13.13 -3.69 -5.28
CA ALA A 383 13.67 -4.74 -6.14
C ALA A 383 12.57 -5.68 -6.63
N SER A 384 12.67 -6.05 -7.89
CA SER A 384 11.74 -6.97 -8.55
C SER A 384 12.50 -7.88 -9.51
N TRP A 385 12.22 -9.20 -9.45
CA TRP A 385 12.88 -10.22 -10.28
C TRP A 385 11.98 -11.44 -10.46
N SER A 386 12.38 -12.38 -11.34
CA SER A 386 11.53 -13.53 -11.68
C SER A 386 11.94 -14.84 -11.00
N ASN A 387 13.25 -15.13 -10.89
CA ASN A 387 13.73 -16.43 -10.46
C ASN A 387 14.13 -16.44 -8.98
N ALA A 388 13.80 -17.50 -8.26
CA ALA A 388 14.18 -17.63 -6.84
C ALA A 388 15.71 -17.68 -6.62
N SER A 389 16.48 -18.11 -7.63
CA SER A 389 17.96 -18.08 -7.60
C SER A 389 18.53 -16.66 -7.44
N ASP A 390 17.76 -15.64 -7.82
CA ASP A 390 18.18 -14.25 -7.84
C ASP A 390 17.79 -13.49 -6.56
N ASP A 391 17.19 -14.18 -5.56
CA ASP A 391 16.76 -13.57 -4.30
C ASP A 391 17.91 -12.87 -3.59
N ASN A 392 18.99 -13.58 -3.33
CA ASN A 392 20.11 -13.06 -2.53
C ASN A 392 20.73 -11.78 -3.12
N PRO A 393 21.12 -11.70 -4.41
CA PRO A 393 21.72 -10.49 -4.95
C PRO A 393 20.75 -9.30 -4.92
N ASN A 394 19.44 -9.51 -5.20
CA ASN A 394 18.46 -8.43 -5.18
C ASN A 394 18.20 -7.91 -3.76
N ILE A 395 18.02 -8.80 -2.79
CA ILE A 395 17.83 -8.44 -1.39
C ILE A 395 19.09 -7.75 -0.82
N ALA A 396 20.28 -8.27 -1.11
CA ALA A 396 21.54 -7.69 -0.65
C ALA A 396 21.74 -6.27 -1.19
N TRP A 397 21.44 -6.02 -2.47
CA TRP A 397 21.55 -4.72 -3.10
C TRP A 397 20.64 -3.68 -2.39
N ILE A 398 19.35 -4.01 -2.16
CA ILE A 398 18.41 -3.14 -1.45
C ILE A 398 18.90 -2.83 -0.03
N ARG A 399 19.34 -3.87 0.72
CA ARG A 399 19.83 -3.68 2.09
C ARG A 399 21.08 -2.80 2.15
N THR A 400 22.00 -2.97 1.19
CA THR A 400 23.22 -2.18 1.12
C THR A 400 22.90 -0.70 0.90
N LEU A 401 22.09 -0.38 -0.11
CA LEU A 401 21.70 1.00 -0.41
C LEU A 401 20.90 1.61 0.75
N PHE A 402 19.95 0.86 1.33
CA PHE A 402 19.17 1.33 2.48
C PHE A 402 20.07 1.69 3.66
N ASN A 403 21.07 0.85 3.98
CA ASN A 403 22.00 1.12 5.08
C ASN A 403 22.86 2.35 4.81
N GLN A 404 23.25 2.63 3.58
CA GLN A 404 23.98 3.84 3.19
C GLN A 404 23.13 5.10 3.43
N LEU A 405 21.83 5.05 3.08
CA LEU A 405 20.91 6.17 3.19
C LEU A 405 20.34 6.38 4.60
N ARG A 406 20.40 5.34 5.46
CA ARG A 406 19.67 5.28 6.76
C ARG A 406 19.99 6.46 7.70
N SER A 407 21.22 6.95 7.71
CA SER A 407 21.64 8.06 8.59
C SER A 407 21.06 9.43 8.19
N ALA A 408 20.66 9.59 6.92
CA ALA A 408 20.02 10.80 6.41
C ALA A 408 18.48 10.74 6.49
N MET A 409 17.92 9.55 6.68
CA MET A 409 16.49 9.34 6.83
C MET A 409 15.98 9.78 8.21
N THR A 410 14.74 10.25 8.26
CA THR A 410 14.02 10.42 9.54
C THR A 410 13.60 9.07 10.10
N PRO A 411 13.39 8.93 11.42
CA PRO A 411 12.68 7.78 11.96
C PRO A 411 11.28 7.71 11.34
N GLY A 412 10.90 6.53 10.91
CA GLY A 412 9.60 6.30 10.27
C GLY A 412 9.71 5.52 8.97
N VAL A 413 8.61 4.89 8.63
CA VAL A 413 8.45 4.13 7.39
C VAL A 413 6.97 4.05 7.04
N TYR A 414 6.64 4.00 5.75
CA TYR A 414 5.29 3.71 5.31
C TYR A 414 5.00 2.22 5.47
N VAL A 415 4.01 1.88 6.31
CA VAL A 415 3.73 0.48 6.70
C VAL A 415 3.47 -0.45 5.51
N ASN A 416 2.82 0.05 4.44
CA ASN A 416 2.54 -0.73 3.25
C ASN A 416 3.77 -0.99 2.37
N PHE A 417 4.91 -0.32 2.64
CA PHE A 417 6.19 -0.56 1.95
C PHE A 417 7.18 -1.35 2.79
N MET A 418 6.76 -1.90 3.92
CA MET A 418 7.62 -2.74 4.76
C MET A 418 7.67 -4.17 4.23
N SER A 419 8.86 -4.74 4.19
CA SER A 419 9.10 -6.16 3.98
C SER A 419 8.94 -6.96 5.28
N GLY A 420 8.87 -8.29 5.20
CA GLY A 420 8.60 -9.16 6.34
C GLY A 420 9.79 -9.35 7.32
N ASP A 421 10.89 -8.66 7.11
CA ASP A 421 12.09 -8.67 7.96
C ASP A 421 12.33 -7.32 8.68
N GLU A 422 11.24 -6.55 8.95
CA GLU A 422 11.30 -5.21 9.53
C GLU A 422 10.47 -5.06 10.81
N ASP A 423 10.25 -6.14 11.55
CA ASP A 423 9.44 -6.12 12.78
C ASP A 423 9.97 -5.12 13.82
N ASP A 424 11.29 -4.92 13.88
CA ASP A 424 11.96 -3.95 14.74
C ASP A 424 11.63 -2.49 14.38
N ARG A 425 11.23 -2.22 13.12
CA ARG A 425 10.85 -0.89 12.65
C ARG A 425 9.36 -0.58 12.79
N VAL A 426 8.53 -1.53 13.20
CA VAL A 426 7.09 -1.30 13.32
C VAL A 426 6.76 -0.16 14.30
N PRO A 427 7.38 -0.04 15.49
CA PRO A 427 7.17 1.12 16.34
C PRO A 427 7.61 2.43 15.70
N GLU A 428 8.69 2.45 14.89
CA GLU A 428 9.14 3.63 14.16
C GLU A 428 8.08 4.09 13.13
N ALA A 429 7.37 3.15 12.50
CA ALA A 429 6.33 3.46 11.52
C ALA A 429 5.18 4.27 12.12
N TYR A 430 4.86 4.03 13.39
CA TYR A 430 3.75 4.69 14.10
C TYR A 430 4.19 5.83 15.01
N ARG A 431 5.47 5.90 15.42
CA ARG A 431 6.06 7.00 16.22
C ARG A 431 5.24 7.28 17.48
N GLU A 432 4.87 8.53 17.72
CA GLU A 432 4.13 9.01 18.89
C GLU A 432 2.72 8.40 19.02
N ARG A 433 2.22 7.72 17.97
CA ARG A 433 0.91 7.05 17.95
C ARG A 433 0.95 5.63 18.51
N TRP A 434 2.15 5.09 18.70
CA TRP A 434 2.37 3.70 19.11
C TRP A 434 1.61 3.32 20.35
N ASP A 435 1.73 4.07 21.44
CA ASP A 435 1.11 3.74 22.73
C ASP A 435 -0.42 3.72 22.64
N ARG A 436 -1.02 4.69 21.93
CA ARG A 436 -2.46 4.72 21.70
C ARG A 436 -2.92 3.54 20.82
N LEU A 437 -2.14 3.16 19.83
CA LEU A 437 -2.44 1.97 19.02
C LEU A 437 -2.40 0.69 19.85
N VAL A 438 -1.42 0.55 20.75
CA VAL A 438 -1.33 -0.59 21.70
C VAL A 438 -2.54 -0.62 22.65
N GLU A 439 -3.08 0.53 23.06
CA GLU A 439 -4.30 0.62 23.87
C GLU A 439 -5.52 0.12 23.11
N VAL A 440 -5.74 0.63 21.90
CA VAL A 440 -6.84 0.18 21.02
C VAL A 440 -6.72 -1.31 20.70
N LYS A 441 -5.51 -1.79 20.39
CA LYS A 441 -5.23 -3.22 20.16
C LYS A 441 -5.60 -4.06 21.37
N SER A 442 -5.24 -3.61 22.56
CA SER A 442 -5.54 -4.32 23.81
C SER A 442 -7.02 -4.44 24.11
N HIS A 443 -7.83 -3.52 23.59
CA HIS A 443 -9.29 -3.54 23.71
C HIS A 443 -9.95 -4.50 22.72
N TYR A 444 -9.58 -4.41 21.43
CA TYR A 444 -10.27 -5.15 20.36
C TYR A 444 -9.66 -6.51 20.03
N ASP A 445 -8.37 -6.72 20.33
CA ASP A 445 -7.68 -7.99 20.13
C ASP A 445 -6.66 -8.26 21.26
N PRO A 446 -7.12 -8.46 22.51
CA PRO A 446 -6.27 -8.64 23.68
C PRO A 446 -5.38 -9.88 23.61
N ASN A 447 -5.71 -10.87 22.79
CA ASN A 447 -4.95 -12.10 22.61
C ASN A 447 -4.00 -12.06 21.41
N ASN A 448 -3.92 -10.92 20.72
CA ASN A 448 -3.09 -10.75 19.51
C ASN A 448 -3.37 -11.82 18.45
N PHE A 449 -4.65 -12.07 18.17
CA PHE A 449 -5.07 -13.02 17.15
C PHE A 449 -4.70 -12.51 15.74
N PHE A 450 -4.99 -11.23 15.43
CA PHE A 450 -4.64 -10.58 14.17
C PHE A 450 -3.21 -10.07 14.22
N ARG A 451 -2.23 -11.00 14.17
CA ARG A 451 -0.80 -10.69 14.29
C ARG A 451 -0.01 -10.77 12.97
N LEU A 452 -0.63 -11.24 11.89
CA LEU A 452 -0.04 -11.24 10.56
C LEU A 452 -0.28 -9.90 9.86
N ASN A 453 0.40 -8.90 10.38
CA ASN A 453 0.44 -7.51 9.94
C ASN A 453 1.81 -6.93 10.32
N GLN A 454 2.03 -5.62 10.12
CA GLN A 454 3.01 -4.88 10.93
C GLN A 454 2.43 -4.87 12.35
N ASN A 455 2.79 -5.90 13.12
CA ASN A 455 2.07 -6.27 14.33
C ASN A 455 2.22 -5.23 15.44
N ILE A 456 1.08 -4.79 15.95
CA ILE A 456 0.97 -3.97 17.16
C ILE A 456 0.56 -4.93 18.29
N PRO A 457 1.48 -5.36 19.17
CA PRO A 457 1.14 -6.27 20.24
C PRO A 457 0.27 -5.56 21.28
N PRO A 458 -0.73 -6.24 21.88
CA PRO A 458 -1.49 -5.67 23.00
C PRO A 458 -0.60 -5.52 24.23
N LYS A 459 -1.02 -4.68 25.21
CA LYS A 459 -0.37 -4.60 26.53
C LYS A 459 -0.35 -6.00 27.14
N LYS A 460 0.80 -6.43 27.65
CA LYS A 460 0.86 -7.68 28.46
C LYS A 460 -0.08 -7.50 29.65
N ALA A 461 -1.01 -8.44 29.82
CA ALA A 461 -1.81 -8.47 31.04
C ALA A 461 -0.86 -8.44 32.23
N ALA A 462 -1.01 -7.47 33.15
CA ALA A 462 -0.26 -7.43 34.38
C ALA A 462 -0.47 -8.79 35.08
N GLY A 463 0.59 -9.57 35.18
CA GLY A 463 0.52 -10.92 35.78
C GLY A 463 -0.19 -10.79 37.10
N LYS A 464 -1.29 -11.55 37.30
CA LYS A 464 -1.84 -11.77 38.61
C LYS A 464 -0.71 -12.40 39.41
N ASN A 465 0.00 -11.59 40.23
CA ASN A 465 0.86 -12.11 41.26
C ASN A 465 -0.04 -12.99 42.13
N HIS A 466 -0.02 -14.30 41.92
CA HIS A 466 -0.44 -15.23 42.95
C HIS A 466 0.58 -15.09 44.09
N ALA A 467 0.25 -14.19 45.01
CA ALA A 467 0.84 -14.24 46.33
C ALA A 467 0.62 -15.65 46.88
N LYS A 468 1.70 -16.36 47.10
CA LYS A 468 1.75 -17.61 47.89
C LYS A 468 1.52 -17.28 49.36
#